data_1689a5bf0bfe35773cb531ca453034f1
#
_entry.id   1689a5bf0bfe35773cb531ca453034f1
#
_cell.length_a   1.000
_cell.length_b   1.000
_cell.length_c   1.000
_cell.angle_alpha   90.00
_cell.angle_beta   90.00
_cell.angle_gamma   90.00
#
_symmetry.space_group_name_H-M   'P 1'
#
loop_
_entity.id
_entity.type
_entity.pdbx_description
1 polymer ?
#
loop_
_entity_poly.entity_id
_entity_poly.type
_entity_poly.pdbx_seq_one_letter_code
_entity_poly.pdbx_strand_id
1 'polypeptide(L)'
;MADCERGLGRPERALEMTTSPDVATLSAESRIEMSIVAAGARADLGDLDAGLVELEQPLLFNDSVSSSAARLRYAYADLLEQIGRRADAAAWFSKATAADVDEETDAAERWHALTAGA
;
A
#
# COMPACT_ATOMS: atom_id res chain seq x y z
N MET A 1 12.12 -5.96 13.06
CA MET A 1 11.65 -5.47 11.75
C MET A 1 10.13 -5.38 11.76
N ALA A 2 9.59 -4.30 11.20
CA ALA A 2 8.14 -4.07 11.20
C ALA A 2 7.36 -5.19 10.50
N ASP A 3 7.87 -5.70 9.38
CA ASP A 3 7.24 -6.82 8.66
C ASP A 3 7.18 -8.09 9.50
N CYS A 4 8.26 -8.38 10.23
CA CYS A 4 8.30 -9.57 11.09
C CYS A 4 7.28 -9.47 12.23
N GLU A 5 7.16 -8.29 12.83
CA GLU A 5 6.18 -8.09 13.91
C GLU A 5 4.76 -8.26 13.39
N ARG A 6 4.46 -7.70 12.22
CA ARG A 6 3.15 -7.86 11.57
C ARG A 6 2.89 -9.32 11.22
N GLY A 7 3.90 -10.00 10.67
CA GLY A 7 3.79 -11.42 10.31
C GLY A 7 3.57 -12.32 11.50
N LEU A 8 3.97 -11.89 12.71
CA LEU A 8 3.74 -12.60 13.95
C LEU A 8 2.41 -12.24 14.62
N GLY A 9 1.58 -11.42 13.98
CA GLY A 9 0.29 -11.03 14.51
C GLY A 9 0.34 -9.93 15.56
N ARG A 10 1.31 -9.01 15.43
CA ARG A 10 1.50 -7.89 16.36
C ARG A 10 1.41 -6.55 15.63
N PRO A 11 0.23 -6.20 15.08
CA PRO A 11 0.11 -4.98 14.27
C PRO A 11 0.37 -3.68 15.06
N GLU A 12 0.02 -3.62 16.35
CA GLU A 12 0.29 -2.43 17.17
C GLU A 12 1.80 -2.18 17.29
N ARG A 13 2.59 -3.24 17.42
CA ARG A 13 4.05 -3.10 17.49
C ARG A 13 4.64 -2.60 16.18
N ALA A 14 4.09 -3.06 15.06
CA ALA A 14 4.52 -2.56 13.75
C ALA A 14 4.25 -1.07 13.61
N LEU A 15 3.11 -0.58 14.10
CA LEU A 15 2.79 0.85 14.10
C LEU A 15 3.74 1.65 14.98
N GLU A 16 4.09 1.15 16.16
CA GLU A 16 5.07 1.79 17.03
C GLU A 16 6.42 1.93 16.34
N MET A 17 6.87 0.90 15.64
CA MET A 17 8.14 0.94 14.92
C MET A 17 8.13 1.97 13.79
N THR A 18 7.01 2.13 13.09
CA THR A 18 6.91 3.10 12.00
C THR A 18 6.79 4.54 12.48
N THR A 19 6.39 4.77 13.74
CA THR A 19 6.28 6.11 14.32
C THR A 19 7.51 6.51 15.14
N SER A 20 8.53 5.67 15.20
CA SER A 20 9.78 5.92 15.91
C SER A 20 10.51 7.13 15.29
N PRO A 21 11.23 7.95 16.11
CA PRO A 21 12.02 9.07 15.57
C PRO A 21 13.04 8.67 14.51
N ASP A 22 13.53 7.44 14.54
CA ASP A 22 14.51 6.95 13.57
C ASP A 22 13.94 6.91 12.15
N VAL A 23 12.62 6.84 11.98
CA VAL A 23 11.97 6.87 10.68
C VAL A 23 12.34 8.12 9.89
N ALA A 24 12.53 9.27 10.57
CA ALA A 24 12.86 10.53 9.93
C ALA A 24 14.22 10.51 9.22
N THR A 25 15.12 9.60 9.60
CA THR A 25 16.47 9.50 9.02
C THR A 25 16.56 8.47 7.90
N LEU A 26 15.49 7.71 7.65
CA LEU A 26 15.46 6.69 6.60
C LEU A 26 15.33 7.31 5.22
N SER A 27 15.76 6.56 4.19
CA SER A 27 15.56 6.95 2.80
C SER A 27 14.07 7.08 2.47
N ALA A 28 13.77 7.80 1.39
CA ALA A 28 12.38 7.94 0.94
C ALA A 28 11.74 6.58 0.65
N GLU A 29 12.50 5.66 0.03
CA GLU A 29 12.00 4.32 -0.28
C GLU A 29 11.66 3.54 0.99
N SER A 30 12.53 3.61 2.00
CA SER A 30 12.31 2.93 3.28
C SER A 30 11.07 3.48 3.98
N ARG A 31 10.86 4.81 3.92
CA ARG A 31 9.67 5.43 4.51
C ARG A 31 8.39 4.97 3.82
N ILE A 32 8.42 4.83 2.50
CA ILE A 32 7.28 4.32 1.74
C ILE A 32 6.98 2.88 2.15
N GLU A 33 8.00 2.03 2.27
CA GLU A 33 7.82 0.66 2.73
C GLU A 33 7.21 0.60 4.12
N MET A 34 7.67 1.45 5.02
CA MET A 34 7.12 1.51 6.37
C MET A 34 5.68 2.00 6.38
N SER A 35 5.32 2.92 5.48
CA SER A 35 3.92 3.34 5.32
C SER A 35 3.05 2.18 4.86
N ILE A 36 3.53 1.36 3.94
CA ILE A 36 2.80 0.18 3.45
C ILE A 36 2.60 -0.81 4.60
N VAL A 37 3.64 -1.05 5.39
CA VAL A 37 3.54 -1.94 6.56
C VAL A 37 2.57 -1.38 7.59
N ALA A 38 2.63 -0.07 7.87
CA ALA A 38 1.71 0.58 8.80
C ALA A 38 0.27 0.47 8.33
N ALA A 39 0.03 0.68 7.03
CA ALA A 39 -1.31 0.55 6.45
C ALA A 39 -1.84 -0.88 6.63
N GLY A 40 -1.00 -1.89 6.37
CA GLY A 40 -1.37 -3.27 6.59
C GLY A 40 -1.68 -3.58 8.04
N ALA A 41 -0.91 -3.01 8.97
CA ALA A 41 -1.15 -3.18 10.40
C ALA A 41 -2.48 -2.59 10.83
N ARG A 42 -2.83 -1.40 10.32
CA ARG A 42 -4.13 -0.78 10.62
C ARG A 42 -5.28 -1.61 10.04
N ALA A 43 -5.11 -2.16 8.84
CA ALA A 43 -6.10 -3.05 8.24
C ALA A 43 -6.29 -4.32 9.09
N ASP A 44 -5.21 -4.88 9.62
CA ASP A 44 -5.26 -6.06 10.49
C ASP A 44 -6.02 -5.74 11.80
N LEU A 45 -5.98 -4.49 12.24
CA LEU A 45 -6.74 -4.01 13.41
C LEU A 45 -8.21 -3.68 13.06
N GLY A 46 -8.59 -3.81 11.80
CA GLY A 46 -9.95 -3.52 11.34
C GLY A 46 -10.18 -2.06 10.96
N ASP A 47 -9.13 -1.23 10.92
CA ASP A 47 -9.23 0.18 10.59
C ASP A 47 -8.71 0.45 9.18
N LEU A 48 -9.53 0.07 8.21
CA LEU A 48 -9.16 0.19 6.79
C LEU A 48 -9.01 1.64 6.36
N ASP A 49 -9.87 2.54 6.86
CA ASP A 49 -9.79 3.96 6.51
C ASP A 49 -8.48 4.60 6.99
N ALA A 50 -8.04 4.26 8.20
CA ALA A 50 -6.75 4.72 8.70
C ALA A 50 -5.60 4.15 7.87
N GLY A 51 -5.75 2.92 7.37
CA GLY A 51 -4.78 2.32 6.45
C GLY A 51 -4.63 3.14 5.18
N LEU A 52 -5.74 3.60 4.59
CA LEU A 52 -5.68 4.46 3.41
C LEU A 52 -4.94 5.77 3.70
N VAL A 53 -5.18 6.38 4.85
CA VAL A 53 -4.50 7.63 5.24
C VAL A 53 -2.99 7.44 5.32
N GLU A 54 -2.52 6.31 5.85
CA GLU A 54 -1.09 5.99 5.92
C GLU A 54 -0.42 6.00 4.54
N LEU A 55 -1.16 5.69 3.49
CA LEU A 55 -0.64 5.61 2.13
C LEU A 55 -0.78 6.92 1.34
N GLU A 56 -1.54 7.89 1.84
CA GLU A 56 -1.81 9.15 1.15
C GLU A 56 -0.62 10.10 1.31
N GLN A 57 0.27 10.05 0.35
CA GLN A 57 1.49 10.86 0.30
C GLN A 57 1.75 11.27 -1.16
N PRO A 58 2.62 12.27 -1.41
CA PRO A 58 2.78 12.82 -2.77
C PRO A 58 3.08 11.79 -3.85
N LEU A 59 3.88 10.76 -3.54
CA LEU A 59 4.22 9.73 -4.52
C LEU A 59 2.98 8.96 -5.00
N LEU A 60 1.95 8.83 -4.16
CA LEU A 60 0.72 8.14 -4.54
C LEU A 60 0.01 8.86 -5.69
N PHE A 61 0.04 10.18 -5.67
CA PHE A 61 -0.76 11.02 -6.56
C PHE A 61 0.01 11.61 -7.74
N ASN A 62 1.34 11.46 -7.80
CA ASN A 62 2.12 11.98 -8.90
C ASN A 62 2.25 10.96 -10.03
N ASP A 63 2.95 11.33 -11.12
CA ASP A 63 3.09 10.50 -12.31
C ASP A 63 4.36 9.62 -12.29
N SER A 64 4.98 9.46 -11.13
CA SER A 64 6.20 8.67 -11.02
C SER A 64 6.00 7.23 -11.48
N VAL A 65 7.00 6.70 -12.18
CA VAL A 65 7.06 5.31 -12.61
C VAL A 65 8.26 4.69 -11.92
N SER A 66 7.99 3.89 -10.88
CA SER A 66 9.03 3.26 -10.07
C SER A 66 8.44 2.09 -9.28
N SER A 67 9.30 1.21 -8.79
CA SER A 67 8.87 0.11 -7.91
C SER A 67 8.13 0.64 -6.68
N SER A 68 8.65 1.69 -6.07
CA SER A 68 8.01 2.27 -4.88
C SER A 68 6.62 2.82 -5.19
N ALA A 69 6.48 3.54 -6.32
CA ALA A 69 5.18 4.06 -6.75
C ALA A 69 4.21 2.91 -7.04
N ALA A 70 4.66 1.88 -7.73
CA ALA A 70 3.83 0.71 -8.06
C ALA A 70 3.31 0.04 -6.79
N ARG A 71 4.19 -0.20 -5.82
CA ARG A 71 3.82 -0.87 -4.59
C ARG A 71 2.90 -0.04 -3.71
N LEU A 72 3.13 1.28 -3.67
CA LEU A 72 2.28 2.20 -2.91
C LEU A 72 0.86 2.22 -3.49
N ARG A 73 0.75 2.33 -4.81
CA ARG A 73 -0.55 2.32 -5.50
C ARG A 73 -1.25 0.97 -5.40
N TYR A 74 -0.49 -0.11 -5.45
CA TYR A 74 -1.01 -1.45 -5.25
C TYR A 74 -1.63 -1.60 -3.86
N ALA A 75 -0.90 -1.17 -2.83
CA ALA A 75 -1.39 -1.26 -1.46
C ALA A 75 -2.67 -0.43 -1.27
N TYR A 76 -2.72 0.74 -1.88
CA TYR A 76 -3.91 1.60 -1.83
C TYR A 76 -5.11 0.92 -2.50
N ALA A 77 -4.90 0.35 -3.69
CA ALA A 77 -5.94 -0.39 -4.40
C ALA A 77 -6.45 -1.60 -3.60
N ASP A 78 -5.53 -2.31 -2.97
CA ASP A 78 -5.86 -3.49 -2.16
C ASP A 78 -6.79 -3.11 -0.99
N LEU A 79 -6.49 -2.02 -0.30
CA LEU A 79 -7.34 -1.54 0.79
C LEU A 79 -8.70 -1.07 0.28
N LEU A 80 -8.74 -0.40 -0.87
CA LEU A 80 -10.00 0.02 -1.48
C LEU A 80 -10.88 -1.19 -1.81
N GLU A 81 -10.28 -2.25 -2.30
CA GLU A 81 -11.01 -3.49 -2.58
C GLU A 81 -11.56 -4.11 -1.29
N GLN A 82 -10.76 -4.14 -0.22
CA GLN A 82 -11.19 -4.65 1.07
C GLN A 82 -12.36 -3.86 1.66
N ILE A 83 -12.37 -2.55 1.41
CA ILE A 83 -13.47 -1.66 1.86
C ILE A 83 -14.74 -1.90 1.03
N GLY A 84 -14.62 -2.47 -0.16
CA GLY A 84 -15.73 -2.71 -1.06
C GLY A 84 -15.86 -1.66 -2.17
N ARG A 85 -14.90 -0.75 -2.30
CA ARG A 85 -14.88 0.28 -3.35
C ARG A 85 -14.21 -0.29 -4.61
N ARG A 86 -14.91 -1.20 -5.28
CA ARG A 86 -14.35 -1.99 -6.38
C ARG A 86 -13.94 -1.13 -7.58
N ALA A 87 -14.74 -0.14 -7.95
CA ALA A 87 -14.42 0.73 -9.09
C ALA A 87 -13.16 1.55 -8.82
N ASP A 88 -13.03 2.09 -7.60
CA ASP A 88 -11.84 2.83 -7.20
C ASP A 88 -10.62 1.92 -7.12
N ALA A 89 -10.79 0.71 -6.58
CA ALA A 89 -9.72 -0.28 -6.51
C ALA A 89 -9.21 -0.62 -7.92
N ALA A 90 -10.12 -0.85 -8.87
CA ALA A 90 -9.74 -1.13 -10.25
C ALA A 90 -8.94 0.02 -10.87
N ALA A 91 -9.38 1.26 -10.64
CA ALA A 91 -8.67 2.44 -11.13
C ALA A 91 -7.25 2.52 -10.56
N TRP A 92 -7.09 2.24 -9.26
CA TRP A 92 -5.77 2.27 -8.62
C TRP A 92 -4.89 1.09 -9.01
N PHE A 93 -5.44 -0.11 -9.24
CA PHE A 93 -4.65 -1.21 -9.79
C PHE A 93 -4.17 -0.89 -11.21
N SER A 94 -4.97 -0.19 -12.01
CA SER A 94 -4.53 0.30 -13.32
C SER A 94 -3.34 1.26 -13.19
N LYS A 95 -3.41 2.19 -12.24
CA LYS A 95 -2.30 3.13 -11.97
C LYS A 95 -1.06 2.42 -11.46
N ALA A 96 -1.24 1.40 -10.63
CA ALA A 96 -0.12 0.57 -10.16
C ALA A 96 0.54 -0.17 -11.33
N THR A 97 -0.26 -0.74 -12.23
CA THR A 97 0.24 -1.43 -13.41
C THR A 97 1.07 -0.50 -14.28
N ALA A 98 0.63 0.75 -14.47
CA ALA A 98 1.36 1.74 -15.26
C ALA A 98 2.73 2.07 -14.66
N ALA A 99 2.87 2.00 -13.34
CA ALA A 99 4.14 2.27 -12.65
C ALA A 99 5.02 1.02 -12.50
N ASP A 100 4.45 -0.16 -12.69
CA ASP A 100 5.10 -1.45 -12.44
C ASP A 100 5.78 -1.98 -13.71
N VAL A 101 6.80 -1.25 -14.18
CA VAL A 101 7.48 -1.57 -15.45
C VAL A 101 8.20 -2.91 -15.41
N ASP A 102 8.61 -3.37 -14.24
CA ASP A 102 9.32 -4.63 -14.09
C ASP A 102 8.40 -5.79 -13.72
N GLU A 103 7.09 -5.54 -13.71
CA GLU A 103 6.06 -6.56 -13.41
C GLU A 103 6.32 -7.28 -12.08
N GLU A 104 6.69 -6.53 -11.04
CA GLU A 104 6.96 -7.05 -9.70
C GLU A 104 5.71 -7.42 -8.92
N THR A 105 4.54 -6.88 -9.33
CA THR A 105 3.27 -7.12 -8.66
C THR A 105 2.28 -7.81 -9.60
N ASP A 106 1.17 -8.29 -9.06
CA ASP A 106 0.06 -8.83 -9.83
C ASP A 106 -1.03 -7.78 -10.10
N ALA A 107 -0.66 -6.49 -10.09
CA ALA A 107 -1.61 -5.39 -10.26
C ALA A 107 -2.45 -5.53 -11.53
N ALA A 108 -1.82 -5.87 -12.66
CA ALA A 108 -2.53 -6.04 -13.93
C ALA A 108 -3.60 -7.14 -13.83
N GLU A 109 -3.27 -8.25 -13.22
CA GLU A 109 -4.19 -9.39 -13.04
C GLU A 109 -5.35 -8.98 -12.15
N ARG A 110 -5.09 -8.27 -11.06
CA ARG A 110 -6.14 -7.81 -10.16
C ARG A 110 -7.04 -6.76 -10.81
N TRP A 111 -6.46 -5.87 -11.61
CA TRP A 111 -7.22 -4.91 -12.39
C TRP A 111 -8.18 -5.63 -13.33
N HIS A 112 -7.68 -6.61 -14.09
CA HIS A 112 -8.51 -7.40 -15.00
C HIS A 112 -9.61 -8.16 -14.26
N ALA A 113 -9.29 -8.75 -13.13
CA ALA A 113 -10.28 -9.48 -12.32
C ALA A 113 -11.42 -8.58 -11.85
N LEU A 114 -11.12 -7.34 -11.48
CA LEU A 114 -12.13 -6.39 -11.00
C LEU A 114 -12.99 -5.84 -12.13
N THR A 115 -12.47 -5.75 -13.35
CA THR A 115 -13.20 -5.20 -14.50
C THR A 115 -13.89 -6.25 -15.36
N ALA A 116 -13.44 -7.50 -15.31
CA ALA A 116 -13.99 -8.58 -16.13
C ALA A 116 -15.44 -8.92 -15.75
N GLY A 117 -15.83 -8.68 -14.51
CA GLY A 117 -17.18 -8.94 -14.04
C GLY A 117 -18.13 -7.75 -14.13
N ALA A 118 -17.67 -6.66 -14.71
CA ALA A 118 -18.45 -5.42 -14.77
C ALA A 118 -19.45 -5.43 -15.93
#